data_c44763d739a76cc9641600bb338565a9
#
_entry.id   c44763d739a76cc9641600bb338565a9
#
_cell.length_a   1.000
_cell.length_b   1.000
_cell.length_c   1.000
_cell.angle_alpha   90.00
_cell.angle_beta   90.00
_cell.angle_gamma   90.00
#
_symmetry.space_group_name_H-M   'P 1'
#
loop_
_entity.id
_entity.type
_entity.pdbx_description
1 polymer ?
#
loop_
_entity_poly.entity_id
_entity_poly.type
_entity_poly.pdbx_seq_one_letter_code
_entity_poly.pdbx_strand_id
1 'polypeptide(L)'
;MRHHILVKWKEGCKPGLEPIRELFQETLAIPGVESVELHPNVVDRPNRYDLLILLCMEKGALEAYDGSEAHRRWKEVYGGMIEKKAIFDCE
;
A
#
# COMPACT_ATOMS: atom_id res chain seq x y z
N MET A 1 -1.38 14.46 5.64
CA MET A 1 -2.27 13.28 5.81
C MET A 1 -1.46 12.00 5.71
N ARG A 2 -1.78 11.05 6.54
CA ARG A 2 -1.20 9.71 6.47
C ARG A 2 -2.23 8.74 5.93
N HIS A 3 -1.92 8.17 4.77
CA HIS A 3 -2.78 7.22 4.07
C HIS A 3 -2.28 5.81 4.35
N HIS A 4 -3.07 5.03 5.08
CA HIS A 4 -2.71 3.68 5.50
C HIS A 4 -3.43 2.66 4.63
N ILE A 5 -2.67 1.71 4.09
CA ILE A 5 -3.21 0.57 3.36
C ILE A 5 -2.82 -0.68 4.12
N LEU A 6 -3.81 -1.39 4.64
CA LEU A 6 -3.59 -2.66 5.32
C LEU A 6 -4.00 -3.79 4.40
N VAL A 7 -3.13 -4.75 4.22
CA VAL A 7 -3.31 -5.83 3.24
C VAL A 7 -3.17 -7.18 3.91
N LYS A 8 -4.14 -8.07 3.66
CA LYS A 8 -4.05 -9.48 4.01
C LYS A 8 -4.02 -10.28 2.73
N TRP A 9 -2.98 -11.11 2.56
CA TRP A 9 -2.85 -11.94 1.38
C TRP A 9 -3.75 -13.17 1.47
N LYS A 10 -4.18 -13.66 0.31
CA LYS A 10 -4.85 -14.95 0.22
C LYS A 10 -3.89 -16.05 0.66
N GLU A 11 -4.43 -17.14 1.20
CA GLU A 11 -3.64 -18.29 1.59
C GLU A 11 -2.80 -18.79 0.39
N GLY A 12 -1.54 -19.07 0.63
CA GLY A 12 -0.61 -19.48 -0.42
C GLY A 12 0.03 -18.35 -1.20
N CYS A 13 -0.45 -17.10 -1.04
CA CYS A 13 0.14 -15.94 -1.69
C CYS A 13 1.10 -15.25 -0.71
N LYS A 14 2.38 -15.18 -1.07
CA LYS A 14 3.41 -14.50 -0.26
C LYS A 14 4.32 -13.70 -1.18
N PRO A 15 3.82 -12.60 -1.76
CA PRO A 15 4.64 -11.79 -2.65
C PRO A 15 5.82 -11.19 -1.91
N GLY A 16 6.96 -11.06 -2.61
CA GLY A 16 8.15 -10.45 -2.04
C GLY A 16 7.92 -8.97 -1.74
N LEU A 17 8.55 -8.49 -0.68
CA LEU A 17 8.39 -7.11 -0.24
C LEU A 17 9.09 -6.11 -1.16
N GLU A 18 10.28 -6.46 -1.68
CA GLU A 18 11.06 -5.51 -2.48
C GLU A 18 10.37 -5.04 -3.77
N PRO A 19 9.75 -5.92 -4.58
CA PRO A 19 9.01 -5.43 -5.75
C PRO A 19 7.85 -4.50 -5.38
N ILE A 20 7.20 -4.74 -4.26
CA ILE A 20 6.12 -3.87 -3.77
C ILE A 20 6.70 -2.52 -3.35
N ARG A 21 7.84 -2.53 -2.65
CA ARG A 21 8.54 -1.31 -2.25
C ARG A 21 8.92 -0.47 -3.46
N GLU A 22 9.52 -1.08 -4.47
CA GLU A 22 9.92 -0.40 -5.69
C GLU A 22 8.72 0.22 -6.40
N LEU A 23 7.60 -0.51 -6.45
CA LEU A 23 6.38 -0.01 -7.06
C LEU A 23 5.86 1.23 -6.32
N PHE A 24 5.78 1.17 -4.99
CA PHE A 24 5.27 2.30 -4.21
C PHE A 24 6.23 3.49 -4.17
N GLN A 25 7.53 3.27 -4.30
CA GLN A 25 8.47 4.38 -4.40
C GLN A 25 8.24 5.24 -5.63
N GLU A 26 7.63 4.71 -6.67
CA GLU A 26 7.26 5.50 -7.85
C GLU A 26 6.22 6.57 -7.51
N THR A 27 5.44 6.38 -6.44
CA THR A 27 4.45 7.38 -6.01
C THR A 27 5.11 8.66 -5.50
N LEU A 28 6.39 8.61 -5.14
CA LEU A 28 7.14 9.80 -4.70
C LEU A 28 7.26 10.85 -5.80
N ALA A 29 7.07 10.46 -7.06
CA ALA A 29 7.05 11.40 -8.19
C ALA A 29 5.73 12.18 -8.29
N ILE A 30 4.70 11.78 -7.55
CA ILE A 30 3.41 12.48 -7.54
C ILE A 30 3.55 13.73 -6.65
N PRO A 31 3.23 14.94 -7.18
CA PRO A 31 3.29 16.14 -6.35
C PRO A 31 2.43 16.00 -5.10
N GLY A 32 3.01 16.29 -3.95
CA GLY A 32 2.32 16.19 -2.66
C GLY A 32 2.53 14.87 -1.91
N VAL A 33 3.08 13.84 -2.55
CA VAL A 33 3.48 12.62 -1.86
C VAL A 33 4.87 12.82 -1.27
N GLU A 34 4.98 12.73 0.05
CA GLU A 34 6.20 13.08 0.78
C GLU A 34 7.06 11.87 1.14
N SER A 35 6.42 10.77 1.51
CA SER A 35 7.15 9.56 1.92
C SER A 35 6.30 8.30 1.75
N VAL A 36 6.99 7.18 1.65
CA VAL A 36 6.38 5.84 1.56
C VAL A 36 7.13 4.92 2.51
N GLU A 37 6.37 4.17 3.32
CA GLU A 37 6.93 3.17 4.22
C GLU A 37 6.14 1.88 4.06
N LEU A 38 6.84 0.75 4.10
CA LEU A 38 6.24 -0.57 4.13
C LEU A 38 6.64 -1.27 5.41
N HIS A 39 5.65 -1.78 6.13
CA HIS A 39 5.85 -2.46 7.41
C HIS A 39 5.21 -3.85 7.36
N PRO A 40 6.01 -4.91 7.23
CA PRO A 40 5.46 -6.26 7.29
C PRO A 40 5.05 -6.59 8.72
N ASN A 41 3.98 -7.37 8.85
CA ASN A 41 3.51 -7.83 10.15
C ASN A 41 4.53 -8.79 10.77
N VAL A 42 4.71 -8.68 12.09
CA VAL A 42 5.66 -9.52 12.83
C VAL A 42 4.98 -10.44 13.86
N VAL A 43 3.66 -10.43 13.92
CA VAL A 43 2.89 -11.27 14.86
C VAL A 43 1.93 -12.15 14.09
N ASP A 44 2.17 -13.45 14.11
CA ASP A 44 1.34 -14.42 13.41
C ASP A 44 0.11 -14.78 14.24
N ARG A 45 -0.99 -14.08 13.98
CA ARG A 45 -2.30 -14.32 14.61
C ARG A 45 -3.41 -14.14 13.58
N PRO A 46 -4.53 -14.86 13.73
CA PRO A 46 -5.62 -14.81 12.73
C PRO A 46 -6.24 -13.43 12.51
N ASN A 47 -6.18 -12.55 13.50
CA ASN A 47 -6.80 -11.23 13.40
C ASN A 47 -5.83 -10.14 12.91
N ARG A 48 -4.72 -10.54 12.29
CA ARG A 48 -3.70 -9.62 11.77
C ARG A 48 -3.80 -9.47 10.26
N TYR A 49 -3.41 -8.29 9.78
CA TYR A 49 -3.06 -8.08 8.38
C TYR A 49 -1.59 -8.45 8.17
N ASP A 50 -1.18 -8.60 6.93
CA ASP A 50 0.18 -9.04 6.61
C ASP A 50 1.14 -7.89 6.33
N LEU A 51 0.63 -6.78 5.81
CA LEU A 51 1.44 -5.66 5.37
C LEU A 51 0.71 -4.34 5.61
N LEU A 52 1.45 -3.36 6.13
CA LEU A 52 1.02 -1.97 6.17
C LEU A 52 1.84 -1.18 5.17
N ILE A 53 1.16 -0.46 4.29
CA ILE A 53 1.79 0.51 3.39
C ILE A 53 1.32 1.89 3.86
N LEU A 54 2.27 2.75 4.20
CA LEU A 54 1.98 4.09 4.70
C LEU A 54 2.54 5.13 3.73
N LEU A 55 1.64 5.95 3.18
CA LEU A 55 2.03 7.09 2.35
C LEU A 55 1.71 8.37 3.11
N CYS A 56 2.72 9.21 3.33
CA CYS A 56 2.49 10.55 3.84
C CYS A 56 2.34 11.48 2.64
N MET A 57 1.24 12.21 2.59
CA MET A 57 0.95 13.07 1.44
C MET A 57 0.11 14.26 1.85
N GLU A 58 0.13 15.29 1.04
CA GLU A 58 -0.84 16.37 1.15
C GLU A 58 -2.22 15.81 0.81
N LYS A 59 -3.24 16.28 1.50
CA LYS A 59 -4.60 15.79 1.32
C LYS A 59 -5.07 15.88 -0.13
N GLY A 60 -4.68 16.94 -0.83
CA GLY A 60 -5.01 17.12 -2.24
C GLY A 60 -4.32 16.15 -3.19
N ALA A 61 -3.29 15.43 -2.74
CA ALA A 61 -2.57 14.48 -3.59
C ALA A 61 -3.28 13.12 -3.71
N LEU A 62 -4.27 12.85 -2.88
CA LEU A 62 -4.95 11.55 -2.86
C LEU A 62 -5.57 11.20 -4.21
N GLU A 63 -6.22 12.16 -4.85
CA GLU A 63 -6.86 11.95 -6.15
C GLU A 63 -5.82 11.61 -7.23
N ALA A 64 -4.70 12.33 -7.25
CA ALA A 64 -3.63 12.06 -8.20
C ALA A 64 -2.99 10.68 -7.94
N TYR A 65 -2.85 10.30 -6.67
CA TYR A 65 -2.38 8.96 -6.31
C TYR A 65 -3.36 7.89 -6.82
N ASP A 66 -4.65 8.05 -6.58
CA ASP A 66 -5.67 7.08 -7.01
C ASP A 66 -5.65 6.87 -8.52
N GLY A 67 -5.38 7.91 -9.29
CA GLY A 67 -5.32 7.85 -10.74
C GLY A 67 -3.93 7.52 -11.30
N SER A 68 -2.94 7.29 -10.45
CA SER A 68 -1.56 7.10 -10.89
C SER A 68 -1.32 5.73 -11.52
N GLU A 69 -0.27 5.68 -12.35
CA GLU A 69 0.20 4.43 -12.95
C GLU A 69 0.62 3.41 -11.89
N ALA A 70 1.29 3.87 -10.82
CA ALA A 70 1.70 3.00 -9.73
C ALA A 70 0.50 2.35 -9.05
N HIS A 71 -0.56 3.12 -8.78
CA HIS A 71 -1.78 2.60 -8.16
C HIS A 71 -2.48 1.59 -9.09
N ARG A 72 -2.53 1.88 -10.40
CA ARG A 72 -3.08 0.97 -11.39
C ARG A 72 -2.33 -0.35 -11.40
N ARG A 73 -1.00 -0.31 -11.44
CA ARG A 73 -0.17 -1.53 -11.43
C ARG A 73 -0.29 -2.30 -10.12
N TRP A 74 -0.39 -1.59 -9.00
CA TRP A 74 -0.63 -2.21 -7.71
C TRP A 74 -1.89 -3.09 -7.75
N LYS A 75 -2.99 -2.54 -8.24
CA LYS A 75 -4.25 -3.30 -8.34
C LYS A 75 -4.15 -4.43 -9.35
N GLU A 76 -3.51 -4.19 -10.48
CA GLU A 76 -3.42 -5.15 -11.56
C GLU A 76 -2.54 -6.35 -11.19
N VAL A 77 -1.39 -6.11 -10.58
CA VAL A 77 -0.43 -7.17 -10.24
C VAL A 77 -0.81 -7.88 -8.95
N TYR A 78 -1.22 -7.15 -7.93
CA TYR A 78 -1.42 -7.71 -6.59
C TYR A 78 -2.88 -7.87 -6.18
N GLY A 79 -3.82 -7.24 -6.87
CA GLY A 79 -5.23 -7.28 -6.49
C GLY A 79 -5.80 -8.68 -6.36
N GLY A 80 -5.39 -9.60 -7.25
CA GLY A 80 -5.83 -10.99 -7.20
C GLY A 80 -5.24 -11.81 -6.06
N MET A 81 -4.20 -11.32 -5.40
CA MET A 81 -3.55 -11.98 -4.27
C MET A 81 -4.07 -11.51 -2.92
N ILE A 82 -4.91 -10.48 -2.91
CA ILE A 82 -5.41 -9.85 -1.68
C ILE A 82 -6.72 -10.51 -1.24
N GLU A 83 -6.74 -11.04 -0.01
CA GLU A 83 -7.96 -11.58 0.59
C GLU A 83 -8.84 -10.45 1.09
N LYS A 84 -8.26 -9.48 1.79
CA LYS A 84 -8.96 -8.29 2.25
C LYS A 84 -8.00 -7.12 2.43
N LYS A 85 -8.55 -5.93 2.35
CA LYS A 85 -7.82 -4.69 2.42
C LYS A 85 -8.61 -3.69 3.26
N ALA A 86 -7.90 -2.87 4.02
CA ALA A 86 -8.49 -1.76 4.76
C ALA A 86 -7.70 -0.50 4.46
N ILE A 87 -8.41 0.61 4.33
CA ILE A 87 -7.83 1.92 4.11
C ILE A 87 -8.18 2.80 5.30
N PHE A 88 -7.20 3.57 5.80
CA PHE A 88 -7.44 4.52 6.87
C PHE A 88 -6.62 5.77 6.65
N ASP A 89 -7.29 6.92 6.66
CA ASP A 89 -6.65 8.21 6.48
C ASP A 89 -6.73 9.01 7.77
N CYS A 90 -5.60 9.55 8.22
CA CYS A 90 -5.54 10.41 9.40
C CYS A 90 -4.49 11.50 9.23
N GLU A 91 -4.49 12.45 10.15
CA GLU A 91 -3.49 13.52 10.18
C GLU A 91 -2.14 13.04 10.77
#